data_974e27c3092a61b62992bff550149b2a
#
_entry.id   974e27c3092a61b62992bff550149b2a
#
_cell.length_a   1.000
_cell.length_b   1.000
_cell.length_c   1.000
_cell.angle_alpha   90.00
_cell.angle_beta   90.00
_cell.angle_gamma   90.00
#
_symmetry.space_group_name_H-M   'P 1'
#
loop_
_entity.id
_entity.type
_entity.pdbx_description
1 polymer ?
#
loop_
_entity_poly.entity_id
_entity_poly.type
_entity_poly.pdbx_seq_one_letter_code
_entity_poly.pdbx_strand_id
1 'polypeptide(L)'
;MVALPEILAFNAQIHSSFPAGPVALFVGATSGIGAATLKAFAKYTVKPKAYFVGRSQEAADAIIAECQTLNTEGEYIFIAADVSLIKVVDEVCAQIQAREPYLNILFLSQGVARFDRPVTAENIHLVAALAHYSRIRFITRLLPLLQAAQGHRRVVTVGGGGFEGPLDTSDFQALHIPLEKLRGHLITLITLGLETVAKSAPEVSFIHDYPGAVDTPLTRTVLSVMNEGAAIDGGSVPDLITAEESGERHVYLLTSPRYPAAEGVDDKASLGGQSEVILGTDGKVGSGVYSIGFEGENATPETLDFLVGLRREGMVERVWKHTEDEFVRITGERA
;
A
#
# COMPACT_ATOMS: atom_id res chain seq x y z
N MET A 1 13.68 -0.86 14.36
CA MET A 1 12.43 -1.54 14.78
C MET A 1 11.64 -0.58 15.64
N VAL A 2 10.31 -0.56 15.50
CA VAL A 2 9.42 0.26 16.34
C VAL A 2 8.48 -0.69 17.10
N ALA A 3 8.59 -0.69 18.42
CA ALA A 3 7.80 -1.57 19.28
C ALA A 3 6.33 -1.12 19.32
N LEU A 4 5.40 -2.06 19.47
CA LEU A 4 3.97 -1.74 19.53
C LEU A 4 3.62 -0.67 20.61
N PRO A 5 4.18 -0.69 21.83
CA PRO A 5 3.92 0.38 22.81
C PRO A 5 4.34 1.78 22.32
N GLU A 6 5.43 1.90 21.56
CA GLU A 6 5.87 3.17 20.98
C GLU A 6 4.91 3.64 19.88
N ILE A 7 4.43 2.71 19.06
CA ILE A 7 3.41 2.97 18.03
C ILE A 7 2.13 3.49 18.66
N LEU A 8 1.63 2.82 19.71
CA LEU A 8 0.41 3.22 20.42
C LEU A 8 0.58 4.60 21.09
N ALA A 9 1.74 4.86 21.67
CA ALA A 9 2.05 6.16 22.29
C ALA A 9 2.09 7.29 21.23
N PHE A 10 2.64 7.01 20.05
CA PHE A 10 2.63 7.95 18.94
C PHE A 10 1.20 8.17 18.40
N ASN A 11 0.47 7.09 18.14
CA ASN A 11 -0.90 7.17 17.61
C ASN A 11 -1.83 7.98 18.52
N ALA A 12 -1.67 7.86 19.84
CA ALA A 12 -2.42 8.66 20.80
C ALA A 12 -2.20 10.17 20.68
N GLN A 13 -1.11 10.61 20.05
CA GLN A 13 -0.80 12.03 19.83
C GLN A 13 -1.33 12.57 18.49
N ILE A 14 -1.74 11.72 17.55
CA ILE A 14 -2.21 12.12 16.20
C ILE A 14 -3.32 13.16 16.31
N HIS A 15 -4.29 12.96 17.22
CA HIS A 15 -5.40 13.91 17.42
C HIS A 15 -4.93 15.36 17.64
N SER A 16 -3.80 15.57 18.29
CA SER A 16 -3.29 16.92 18.63
C SER A 16 -2.18 17.40 17.68
N SER A 17 -1.54 16.52 16.93
CA SER A 17 -0.33 16.82 16.17
C SER A 17 -0.52 16.68 14.65
N PHE A 18 -1.49 15.89 14.20
CA PHE A 18 -1.77 15.72 12.78
C PHE A 18 -2.84 16.73 12.30
N PRO A 19 -2.74 17.26 11.08
CA PRO A 19 -3.71 18.22 10.56
C PRO A 19 -5.15 17.69 10.59
N ALA A 20 -6.09 18.55 11.00
CA ALA A 20 -7.51 18.23 10.99
C ALA A 20 -8.07 18.19 9.56
N GLY A 21 -9.06 17.34 9.31
CA GLY A 21 -9.73 17.25 8.02
C GLY A 21 -8.91 16.52 6.94
N PRO A 22 -8.10 15.50 7.27
CA PRO A 22 -7.35 14.78 6.23
C PRO A 22 -8.31 14.06 5.29
N VAL A 23 -8.05 14.15 3.98
CA VAL A 23 -8.75 13.39 2.95
C VAL A 23 -7.92 12.14 2.63
N ALA A 24 -8.53 10.96 2.74
CA ALA A 24 -7.86 9.68 2.55
C ALA A 24 -8.68 8.73 1.67
N LEU A 25 -7.99 7.88 0.90
CA LEU A 25 -8.57 6.76 0.15
C LEU A 25 -7.95 5.45 0.62
N PHE A 26 -8.81 4.50 1.02
CA PHE A 26 -8.43 3.14 1.44
C PHE A 26 -8.95 2.12 0.42
N VAL A 27 -8.08 1.43 -0.29
CA VAL A 27 -8.46 0.41 -1.28
C VAL A 27 -8.27 -0.99 -0.69
N GLY A 28 -9.30 -1.84 -0.80
CA GLY A 28 -9.32 -3.15 -0.17
C GLY A 28 -9.70 -3.10 1.33
N ALA A 29 -10.52 -2.11 1.71
CA ALA A 29 -10.78 -1.81 3.11
C ALA A 29 -12.15 -2.29 3.63
N THR A 30 -12.76 -3.31 3.01
CA THR A 30 -13.97 -3.98 3.51
C THR A 30 -13.68 -5.19 4.40
N SER A 31 -12.39 -5.53 4.62
CA SER A 31 -11.98 -6.62 5.52
C SER A 31 -10.49 -6.52 5.88
N GLY A 32 -10.05 -7.32 6.84
CA GLY A 32 -8.64 -7.52 7.20
C GLY A 32 -7.89 -6.22 7.50
N ILE A 33 -6.66 -6.12 7.01
CA ILE A 33 -5.75 -5.00 7.27
C ILE A 33 -6.39 -3.65 6.88
N GLY A 34 -6.99 -3.56 5.69
CA GLY A 34 -7.57 -2.32 5.21
C GLY A 34 -8.71 -1.80 6.10
N ALA A 35 -9.62 -2.69 6.53
CA ALA A 35 -10.70 -2.33 7.44
C ALA A 35 -10.18 -1.91 8.81
N ALA A 36 -9.20 -2.64 9.35
CA ALA A 36 -8.59 -2.32 10.65
C ALA A 36 -7.86 -0.97 10.61
N THR A 37 -7.11 -0.70 9.52
CA THR A 37 -6.41 0.59 9.33
C THR A 37 -7.39 1.75 9.21
N LEU A 38 -8.49 1.58 8.46
CA LEU A 38 -9.54 2.61 8.33
C LEU A 38 -10.17 2.93 9.69
N LYS A 39 -10.49 1.91 10.51
CA LYS A 39 -11.03 2.09 11.85
C LYS A 39 -10.04 2.78 12.79
N ALA A 40 -8.78 2.39 12.77
CA ALA A 40 -7.75 3.05 13.55
C ALA A 40 -7.51 4.51 13.07
N PHE A 41 -7.54 4.77 11.77
CA PHE A 41 -7.47 6.12 11.21
C PHE A 41 -8.66 6.99 11.69
N ALA A 42 -9.88 6.45 11.69
CA ALA A 42 -11.04 7.12 12.23
C ALA A 42 -10.88 7.48 13.71
N LYS A 43 -10.35 6.54 14.51
CA LYS A 43 -10.12 6.70 15.95
C LYS A 43 -9.17 7.84 16.29
N TYR A 44 -8.10 8.03 15.52
CA TYR A 44 -7.02 8.93 15.90
C TYR A 44 -7.02 10.28 15.20
N THR A 45 -7.72 10.43 14.07
CA THR A 45 -7.71 11.67 13.29
C THR A 45 -8.89 12.58 13.63
N VAL A 46 -8.71 13.89 13.39
CA VAL A 46 -9.74 14.92 13.64
C VAL A 46 -10.48 15.20 12.35
N LYS A 47 -11.80 15.01 12.33
CA LYS A 47 -12.70 15.28 11.19
C LYS A 47 -12.22 14.67 9.87
N PRO A 48 -11.80 13.38 9.84
CA PRO A 48 -11.32 12.78 8.63
C PRO A 48 -12.44 12.65 7.59
N LYS A 49 -12.05 12.78 6.31
CA LYS A 49 -12.86 12.35 5.18
C LYS A 49 -12.21 11.15 4.53
N ALA A 50 -12.79 9.98 4.73
CA ALA A 50 -12.23 8.72 4.29
C ALA A 50 -13.12 8.04 3.25
N TYR A 51 -12.62 7.97 2.02
CA TYR A 51 -13.16 7.09 0.99
C TYR A 51 -12.60 5.68 1.19
N PHE A 52 -13.41 4.66 0.96
CA PHE A 52 -12.89 3.31 0.96
C PHE A 52 -13.57 2.44 -0.10
N VAL A 53 -12.78 1.53 -0.67
CA VAL A 53 -13.15 0.73 -1.83
C VAL A 53 -13.14 -0.76 -1.48
N GLY A 54 -14.16 -1.45 -1.94
CA GLY A 54 -14.29 -2.90 -1.81
C GLY A 54 -15.49 -3.42 -2.59
N ARG A 55 -15.83 -4.70 -2.41
CA ARG A 55 -16.89 -5.36 -3.20
C ARG A 55 -18.19 -5.59 -2.43
N SER A 56 -18.15 -5.59 -1.10
CA SER A 56 -19.28 -5.93 -0.24
C SER A 56 -19.88 -4.68 0.38
N GLN A 57 -21.10 -4.34 -0.01
CA GLN A 57 -21.88 -3.27 0.63
C GLN A 57 -22.20 -3.58 2.09
N GLU A 58 -22.60 -4.82 2.39
CA GLU A 58 -22.90 -5.25 3.77
C GLU A 58 -21.72 -5.05 4.72
N ALA A 59 -20.52 -5.47 4.29
CA ALA A 59 -19.32 -5.24 5.09
C ALA A 59 -18.99 -3.74 5.22
N ALA A 60 -19.25 -2.96 4.17
CA ALA A 60 -19.03 -1.51 4.20
C ALA A 60 -19.97 -0.82 5.17
N ASP A 61 -21.25 -1.19 5.23
CA ASP A 61 -22.23 -0.61 6.13
C ASP A 61 -21.85 -0.85 7.60
N ALA A 62 -21.36 -2.06 7.92
CA ALA A 62 -20.86 -2.38 9.25
C ALA A 62 -19.63 -1.52 9.61
N ILE A 63 -18.66 -1.37 8.69
CA ILE A 63 -17.46 -0.56 8.91
C ILE A 63 -17.80 0.92 9.07
N ILE A 64 -18.72 1.46 8.29
CA ILE A 64 -19.21 2.84 8.44
C ILE A 64 -19.79 3.05 9.85
N ALA A 65 -20.66 2.14 10.32
CA ALA A 65 -21.25 2.23 11.64
C ALA A 65 -20.18 2.21 12.76
N GLU A 66 -19.17 1.33 12.64
CA GLU A 66 -18.06 1.27 13.58
C GLU A 66 -17.22 2.57 13.56
N CYS A 67 -16.85 3.05 12.37
CA CYS A 67 -16.09 4.30 12.22
C CYS A 67 -16.85 5.51 12.77
N GLN A 68 -18.15 5.57 12.55
CA GLN A 68 -19.02 6.62 13.11
C GLN A 68 -19.10 6.56 14.64
N THR A 69 -19.04 5.36 15.23
CA THR A 69 -18.96 5.20 16.68
C THR A 69 -17.61 5.67 17.23
N LEU A 70 -16.53 5.43 16.51
CA LEU A 70 -15.18 5.85 16.90
C LEU A 70 -14.97 7.37 16.74
N ASN A 71 -15.56 7.95 15.70
CA ASN A 71 -15.44 9.37 15.40
C ASN A 71 -16.67 9.90 14.66
N THR A 72 -17.54 10.58 15.40
CA THR A 72 -18.81 11.13 14.89
C THR A 72 -18.61 12.37 13.99
N GLU A 73 -17.45 12.98 14.01
CA GLU A 73 -17.11 14.13 13.15
C GLU A 73 -16.51 13.71 11.80
N GLY A 74 -16.22 12.42 11.62
CA GLY A 74 -15.65 11.87 10.38
C GLY A 74 -16.72 11.61 9.31
N GLU A 75 -16.31 11.71 8.05
CA GLU A 75 -17.09 11.34 6.87
C GLU A 75 -16.51 10.06 6.25
N TYR A 76 -17.30 8.99 6.13
CA TYR A 76 -16.88 7.68 5.64
C TYR A 76 -17.70 7.29 4.41
N ILE A 77 -17.08 7.23 3.24
CA ILE A 77 -17.74 7.09 1.95
C ILE A 77 -17.30 5.81 1.27
N PHE A 78 -18.21 4.88 1.08
CA PHE A 78 -17.95 3.63 0.38
C PHE A 78 -18.12 3.76 -1.13
N ILE A 79 -17.21 3.12 -1.89
CA ILE A 79 -17.31 2.95 -3.34
C ILE A 79 -17.23 1.44 -3.64
N ALA A 80 -18.34 0.88 -4.12
CA ALA A 80 -18.40 -0.52 -4.52
C ALA A 80 -17.69 -0.70 -5.86
N ALA A 81 -16.56 -1.43 -5.89
CA ALA A 81 -15.78 -1.62 -7.11
C ALA A 81 -14.92 -2.90 -7.07
N ASP A 82 -14.78 -3.55 -8.23
CA ASP A 82 -13.78 -4.61 -8.45
C ASP A 82 -12.52 -4.00 -9.08
N VAL A 83 -11.57 -3.66 -8.23
CA VAL A 83 -10.32 -3.01 -8.62
C VAL A 83 -9.28 -3.97 -9.21
N SER A 84 -9.65 -5.20 -9.50
CA SER A 84 -8.84 -6.08 -10.36
C SER A 84 -8.90 -5.67 -11.84
N LEU A 85 -9.86 -4.80 -12.19
CA LEU A 85 -10.05 -4.24 -13.53
C LEU A 85 -9.52 -2.80 -13.57
N ILE A 86 -8.59 -2.54 -14.48
CA ILE A 86 -7.91 -1.24 -14.59
C ILE A 86 -8.88 -0.13 -15.02
N LYS A 87 -9.85 -0.44 -15.89
CA LYS A 87 -10.90 0.52 -16.25
C LYS A 87 -11.76 0.92 -15.05
N VAL A 88 -12.05 -0.02 -14.15
CA VAL A 88 -12.80 0.26 -12.91
C VAL A 88 -11.96 1.11 -11.95
N VAL A 89 -10.64 0.91 -11.92
CA VAL A 89 -9.73 1.80 -11.16
C VAL A 89 -9.85 3.23 -11.68
N ASP A 90 -9.85 3.44 -13.01
CA ASP A 90 -10.02 4.78 -13.61
C ASP A 90 -11.37 5.41 -13.23
N GLU A 91 -12.46 4.63 -13.22
CA GLU A 91 -13.79 5.09 -12.80
C GLU A 91 -13.81 5.53 -11.33
N VAL A 92 -13.18 4.78 -10.44
CA VAL A 92 -13.05 5.12 -9.01
C VAL A 92 -12.22 6.41 -8.87
N CYS A 93 -11.08 6.49 -9.55
CA CYS A 93 -10.23 7.69 -9.51
C CYS A 93 -10.97 8.94 -10.00
N ALA A 94 -11.72 8.83 -11.10
CA ALA A 94 -12.52 9.93 -11.64
C ALA A 94 -13.60 10.40 -10.64
N GLN A 95 -14.22 9.47 -9.89
CA GLN A 95 -15.18 9.84 -8.85
C GLN A 95 -14.54 10.63 -7.71
N ILE A 96 -13.32 10.28 -7.30
CA ILE A 96 -12.57 11.00 -6.26
C ILE A 96 -12.16 12.38 -6.78
N GLN A 97 -11.58 12.45 -7.99
CA GLN A 97 -11.16 13.69 -8.63
C GLN A 97 -12.31 14.71 -8.83
N ALA A 98 -13.52 14.21 -9.08
CA ALA A 98 -14.70 15.08 -9.22
C ALA A 98 -15.21 15.64 -7.90
N ARG A 99 -14.82 15.05 -6.75
CA ARG A 99 -15.34 15.42 -5.42
C ARG A 99 -14.32 16.16 -4.56
N GLU A 100 -13.03 15.87 -4.75
CA GLU A 100 -11.97 16.35 -3.87
C GLU A 100 -10.95 17.16 -4.63
N PRO A 101 -10.53 18.32 -4.08
CA PRO A 101 -9.47 19.13 -4.65
C PRO A 101 -8.07 18.63 -4.32
N TYR A 102 -7.93 17.76 -3.32
CA TYR A 102 -6.66 17.16 -2.89
C TYR A 102 -6.88 15.81 -2.19
N LEU A 103 -5.81 15.05 -2.05
CA LEU A 103 -5.76 13.80 -1.30
C LEU A 103 -4.48 13.78 -0.44
N ASN A 104 -4.60 13.56 0.87
CA ASN A 104 -3.44 13.48 1.77
C ASN A 104 -2.85 12.06 1.82
N ILE A 105 -3.72 11.04 1.79
CA ILE A 105 -3.34 9.66 2.04
C ILE A 105 -4.00 8.74 1.01
N LEU A 106 -3.17 7.88 0.42
CA LEU A 106 -3.61 6.76 -0.39
C LEU A 106 -3.10 5.45 0.23
N PHE A 107 -4.00 4.62 0.72
CA PHE A 107 -3.71 3.33 1.34
C PHE A 107 -4.20 2.18 0.47
N LEU A 108 -3.29 1.30 0.04
CA LEU A 108 -3.53 0.23 -0.93
C LEU A 108 -3.27 -1.13 -0.29
N SER A 109 -4.35 -1.84 0.09
CA SER A 109 -4.28 -3.17 0.73
C SER A 109 -5.04 -4.26 -0.02
N GLN A 110 -5.50 -3.96 -1.26
CA GLN A 110 -6.19 -4.95 -2.09
C GLN A 110 -5.29 -6.13 -2.43
N GLY A 111 -5.83 -7.32 -2.29
CA GLY A 111 -5.12 -8.56 -2.57
C GLY A 111 -6.05 -9.76 -2.58
N VAL A 112 -5.59 -10.89 -3.11
CA VAL A 112 -6.30 -12.16 -3.15
C VAL A 112 -5.33 -13.32 -3.04
N ALA A 113 -5.74 -14.38 -2.36
CA ALA A 113 -5.00 -15.65 -2.29
C ALA A 113 -5.57 -16.60 -3.37
N ARG A 114 -4.96 -16.62 -4.55
CA ARG A 114 -5.34 -17.50 -5.67
C ARG A 114 -4.08 -18.11 -6.27
N PHE A 115 -4.03 -19.44 -6.27
CA PHE A 115 -2.88 -20.23 -6.74
C PHE A 115 -3.11 -20.86 -8.12
N ASP A 116 -4.35 -20.83 -8.58
CA ASP A 116 -4.81 -21.35 -9.88
C ASP A 116 -4.65 -20.37 -11.06
N ARG A 117 -4.03 -19.20 -10.79
CA ARG A 117 -3.65 -18.18 -11.77
C ARG A 117 -4.74 -17.72 -12.72
N PRO A 118 -5.93 -17.35 -12.21
CA PRO A 118 -6.96 -16.82 -13.08
C PRO A 118 -6.54 -15.49 -13.69
N VAL A 119 -7.00 -15.23 -14.89
CA VAL A 119 -6.87 -13.93 -15.56
C VAL A 119 -8.15 -13.12 -15.42
N THR A 120 -8.01 -11.81 -15.35
CA THR A 120 -9.15 -10.88 -15.34
C THR A 120 -9.79 -10.77 -16.74
N ALA A 121 -10.95 -10.14 -16.82
CA ALA A 121 -11.58 -9.83 -18.12
C ALA A 121 -10.71 -8.91 -19.01
N GLU A 122 -9.70 -8.26 -18.45
CA GLU A 122 -8.72 -7.44 -19.16
C GLU A 122 -7.46 -8.22 -19.55
N ASN A 123 -7.46 -9.56 -19.39
CA ASN A 123 -6.32 -10.44 -19.67
C ASN A 123 -5.05 -10.10 -18.88
N ILE A 124 -5.20 -9.80 -17.59
CA ILE A 124 -4.09 -9.71 -16.64
C ILE A 124 -4.25 -10.82 -15.61
N HIS A 125 -3.14 -11.44 -15.18
CA HIS A 125 -3.13 -12.36 -14.04
C HIS A 125 -3.72 -11.69 -12.81
N LEU A 126 -4.76 -12.28 -12.21
CA LEU A 126 -5.55 -11.64 -11.14
C LEU A 126 -4.70 -11.18 -9.94
N VAL A 127 -3.73 -11.99 -9.51
CA VAL A 127 -2.87 -11.62 -8.38
C VAL A 127 -1.98 -10.43 -8.75
N ALA A 128 -1.40 -10.44 -9.96
CA ALA A 128 -0.59 -9.31 -10.45
C ALA A 128 -1.45 -8.06 -10.68
N ALA A 129 -2.69 -8.21 -11.16
CA ALA A 129 -3.63 -7.10 -11.32
C ALA A 129 -3.83 -6.35 -9.99
N LEU A 130 -4.06 -7.07 -8.89
CA LEU A 130 -4.27 -6.49 -7.56
C LEU A 130 -2.98 -6.07 -6.87
N ALA A 131 -1.87 -6.82 -7.05
CA ALA A 131 -0.60 -6.55 -6.38
C ALA A 131 0.17 -5.40 -7.02
N HIS A 132 0.15 -5.25 -8.35
CA HIS A 132 0.95 -4.26 -9.07
C HIS A 132 0.11 -3.30 -9.90
N TYR A 133 -0.60 -3.78 -10.94
CA TYR A 133 -1.19 -2.88 -11.94
C TYR A 133 -2.24 -1.94 -11.37
N SER A 134 -3.21 -2.44 -10.58
CA SER A 134 -4.23 -1.56 -9.99
C SER A 134 -3.62 -0.56 -9.01
N ARG A 135 -2.59 -0.95 -8.26
CA ARG A 135 -1.91 -0.06 -7.31
C ARG A 135 -1.21 1.08 -8.01
N ILE A 136 -0.40 0.76 -9.02
CA ILE A 136 0.29 1.79 -9.82
C ILE A 136 -0.73 2.68 -10.54
N ARG A 137 -1.83 2.11 -11.06
CA ARG A 137 -2.88 2.91 -11.70
C ARG A 137 -3.57 3.86 -10.73
N PHE A 138 -3.92 3.43 -9.52
CA PHE A 138 -4.44 4.33 -8.49
C PHE A 138 -3.47 5.46 -8.18
N ILE A 139 -2.19 5.14 -7.98
CA ILE A 139 -1.17 6.12 -7.64
C ILE A 139 -1.05 7.15 -8.76
N THR A 140 -0.87 6.72 -10.00
CA THR A 140 -0.66 7.63 -11.14
C THR A 140 -1.87 8.49 -11.43
N ARG A 141 -3.08 7.92 -11.37
CA ARG A 141 -4.32 8.68 -11.60
C ARG A 141 -4.63 9.68 -10.50
N LEU A 142 -4.28 9.39 -9.25
CA LEU A 142 -4.53 10.26 -8.10
C LEU A 142 -3.32 11.14 -7.75
N LEU A 143 -2.20 11.00 -8.46
CA LEU A 143 -0.99 11.78 -8.21
C LEU A 143 -1.24 13.30 -8.21
N PRO A 144 -2.02 13.87 -9.15
CA PRO A 144 -2.33 15.32 -9.11
C PRO A 144 -3.04 15.75 -7.83
N LEU A 145 -3.92 14.93 -7.25
CA LEU A 145 -4.57 15.22 -5.97
C LEU A 145 -3.61 15.13 -4.79
N LEU A 146 -2.70 14.11 -4.80
CA LEU A 146 -1.66 13.99 -3.80
C LEU A 146 -0.73 15.20 -3.83
N GLN A 147 -0.32 15.66 -5.02
CA GLN A 147 0.53 16.83 -5.20
C GLN A 147 -0.18 18.13 -4.80
N ALA A 148 -1.50 18.22 -4.98
CA ALA A 148 -2.30 19.39 -4.59
C ALA A 148 -2.50 19.51 -3.07
N ALA A 149 -2.31 18.44 -2.30
CA ALA A 149 -2.47 18.49 -0.86
C ALA A 149 -1.47 19.43 -0.21
N GLN A 150 -1.88 20.11 0.85
CA GLN A 150 -0.98 20.92 1.69
C GLN A 150 -0.46 20.07 2.85
N GLY A 151 0.82 20.17 3.13
CA GLY A 151 1.48 19.42 4.23
C GLY A 151 1.64 17.94 3.90
N HIS A 152 0.93 17.07 4.62
CA HIS A 152 1.12 15.62 4.57
C HIS A 152 0.62 14.99 3.26
N ARG A 153 1.50 14.20 2.61
CA ARG A 153 1.24 13.51 1.34
C ARG A 153 1.87 12.13 1.39
N ARG A 154 1.03 11.09 1.47
CA ARG A 154 1.56 9.73 1.66
C ARG A 154 0.81 8.67 0.90
N VAL A 155 1.57 7.76 0.30
CA VAL A 155 1.09 6.51 -0.27
C VAL A 155 1.66 5.35 0.53
N VAL A 156 0.80 4.46 1.03
CA VAL A 156 1.21 3.20 1.66
C VAL A 156 0.62 2.04 0.87
N THR A 157 1.45 1.10 0.46
CA THR A 157 1.05 -0.12 -0.22
C THR A 157 1.43 -1.33 0.61
N VAL A 158 0.42 -2.05 1.09
CA VAL A 158 0.58 -3.26 1.90
C VAL A 158 0.95 -4.43 0.99
N GLY A 159 2.12 -5.00 1.18
CA GLY A 159 2.62 -6.06 0.29
C GLY A 159 3.67 -6.94 0.93
N GLY A 160 4.91 -6.79 0.54
CA GLY A 160 6.02 -7.59 1.02
C GLY A 160 7.34 -6.84 1.03
N GLY A 161 7.30 -5.55 1.39
CA GLY A 161 8.51 -4.74 1.49
C GLY A 161 9.63 -5.46 2.25
N GLY A 162 10.85 -5.34 1.76
CA GLY A 162 12.02 -6.06 2.28
C GLY A 162 12.21 -7.49 1.74
N PHE A 163 11.25 -8.01 0.94
CA PHE A 163 11.30 -9.34 0.34
C PHE A 163 11.35 -9.29 -1.20
N GLU A 164 11.94 -8.25 -1.75
CA GLU A 164 12.18 -8.13 -3.18
C GLU A 164 13.02 -9.31 -3.69
N GLY A 165 12.62 -9.84 -4.85
CA GLY A 165 13.27 -11.02 -5.45
C GLY A 165 13.44 -10.90 -6.96
N PRO A 166 14.08 -11.90 -7.59
CA PRO A 166 14.39 -11.88 -9.00
C PRO A 166 13.16 -11.67 -9.90
N LEU A 167 13.32 -10.86 -10.94
CA LEU A 167 12.33 -10.63 -11.97
C LEU A 167 12.49 -11.60 -13.14
N ASP A 168 11.39 -12.20 -13.57
CA ASP A 168 11.32 -12.82 -14.90
C ASP A 168 10.83 -11.79 -15.91
N THR A 169 11.75 -11.31 -16.73
CA THR A 169 11.49 -10.25 -17.72
C THR A 169 10.78 -10.77 -18.98
N SER A 170 10.58 -12.07 -19.11
CA SER A 170 9.76 -12.68 -20.16
C SER A 170 8.31 -12.86 -19.74
N ASP A 171 8.02 -12.74 -18.44
CA ASP A 171 6.68 -12.96 -17.85
C ASP A 171 6.39 -11.98 -16.70
N PHE A 172 6.40 -10.68 -16.99
CA PHE A 172 6.10 -9.65 -15.99
C PHE A 172 4.73 -9.82 -15.33
N GLN A 173 3.74 -10.37 -16.04
CA GLN A 173 2.42 -10.65 -15.47
C GLN A 173 2.41 -11.85 -14.51
N ALA A 174 3.49 -12.62 -14.43
CA ALA A 174 3.63 -13.80 -13.57
C ALA A 174 2.62 -14.92 -13.89
N LEU A 175 2.32 -15.14 -15.17
CA LEU A 175 1.42 -16.20 -15.62
C LEU A 175 2.05 -17.60 -15.48
N HIS A 176 3.38 -17.71 -15.66
CA HIS A 176 4.10 -18.97 -15.73
C HIS A 176 5.23 -19.08 -14.69
N ILE A 177 5.55 -18.02 -13.97
CA ILE A 177 6.60 -18.02 -12.94
C ILE A 177 6.32 -19.09 -11.88
N PRO A 178 7.31 -19.92 -11.45
CA PRO A 178 7.15 -20.87 -10.35
C PRO A 178 6.60 -20.20 -9.08
N LEU A 179 5.74 -20.90 -8.32
CA LEU A 179 5.06 -20.30 -7.16
C LEU A 179 6.04 -19.78 -6.10
N GLU A 180 7.16 -20.45 -5.91
CA GLU A 180 8.22 -20.04 -4.98
C GLU A 180 8.91 -18.74 -5.36
N LYS A 181 8.85 -18.33 -6.64
CA LYS A 181 9.40 -17.06 -7.15
C LYS A 181 8.36 -15.96 -7.28
N LEU A 182 7.07 -16.33 -7.28
CA LEU A 182 5.96 -15.41 -7.54
C LEU A 182 5.95 -14.22 -6.58
N ARG A 183 6.13 -14.49 -5.28
CA ARG A 183 6.11 -13.47 -4.25
C ARG A 183 7.19 -12.42 -4.47
N GLY A 184 8.46 -12.82 -4.57
CA GLY A 184 9.58 -11.89 -4.76
C GLY A 184 9.46 -11.08 -6.06
N HIS A 185 9.00 -11.73 -7.15
CA HIS A 185 8.75 -11.06 -8.42
C HIS A 185 7.72 -9.93 -8.30
N LEU A 186 6.54 -10.21 -7.72
CA LEU A 186 5.48 -9.20 -7.56
C LEU A 186 5.88 -8.07 -6.62
N ILE A 187 6.59 -8.39 -5.54
CA ILE A 187 7.13 -7.40 -4.59
C ILE A 187 8.07 -6.44 -5.31
N THR A 188 9.00 -6.97 -6.10
CA THR A 188 9.94 -6.15 -6.87
C THR A 188 9.23 -5.25 -7.88
N LEU A 189 8.20 -5.74 -8.57
CA LEU A 189 7.40 -4.91 -9.48
C LEU A 189 6.78 -3.70 -8.78
N ILE A 190 6.23 -3.89 -7.57
CA ILE A 190 5.65 -2.80 -6.77
C ILE A 190 6.73 -1.77 -6.44
N THR A 191 7.85 -2.21 -5.86
CA THR A 191 8.93 -1.32 -5.41
C THR A 191 9.48 -0.49 -6.57
N LEU A 192 9.80 -1.11 -7.72
CA LEU A 192 10.31 -0.39 -8.89
C LEU A 192 9.27 0.54 -9.52
N GLY A 193 7.97 0.16 -9.46
CA GLY A 193 6.87 1.04 -9.87
C GLY A 193 6.80 2.30 -9.01
N LEU A 194 6.90 2.16 -7.68
CA LEU A 194 6.93 3.31 -6.75
C LEU A 194 8.14 4.21 -7.00
N GLU A 195 9.33 3.63 -7.20
CA GLU A 195 10.54 4.40 -7.54
C GLU A 195 10.38 5.23 -8.82
N THR A 196 9.63 4.70 -9.80
CA THR A 196 9.38 5.43 -11.03
C THR A 196 8.45 6.61 -10.80
N VAL A 197 7.33 6.40 -10.10
CA VAL A 197 6.37 7.48 -9.83
C VAL A 197 6.99 8.56 -8.93
N ALA A 198 7.78 8.18 -7.94
CA ALA A 198 8.43 9.12 -7.03
C ALA A 198 9.37 10.13 -7.74
N LYS A 199 9.95 9.76 -8.90
CA LYS A 199 10.76 10.69 -9.70
C LYS A 199 9.98 11.94 -10.16
N SER A 200 8.66 11.80 -10.36
CA SER A 200 7.77 12.91 -10.78
C SER A 200 7.03 13.56 -9.62
N ALA A 201 7.14 13.02 -8.42
CA ALA A 201 6.46 13.50 -7.21
C ALA A 201 7.36 13.37 -5.97
N PRO A 202 8.52 14.06 -5.94
CA PRO A 202 9.47 13.95 -4.83
C PRO A 202 8.90 14.51 -3.50
N GLU A 203 7.82 15.27 -3.55
CA GLU A 203 7.08 15.79 -2.41
C GLU A 203 6.07 14.81 -1.80
N VAL A 204 5.92 13.61 -2.37
CA VAL A 204 5.06 12.53 -1.85
C VAL A 204 5.93 11.43 -1.27
N SER A 205 5.57 10.94 -0.09
CA SER A 205 6.23 9.78 0.52
C SER A 205 5.55 8.48 0.09
N PHE A 206 6.32 7.50 -0.36
CA PHE A 206 5.85 6.20 -0.82
C PHE A 206 6.41 5.09 0.06
N ILE A 207 5.53 4.28 0.65
CA ILE A 207 5.90 3.17 1.52
C ILE A 207 5.36 1.86 0.94
N HIS A 208 6.23 0.90 0.71
CA HIS A 208 5.91 -0.50 0.48
C HIS A 208 6.26 -1.28 1.73
N ASP A 209 5.27 -1.78 2.44
CA ASP A 209 5.47 -2.49 3.69
C ASP A 209 5.20 -3.99 3.61
N TYR A 210 5.82 -4.72 4.52
CA TYR A 210 5.43 -6.08 4.87
C TYR A 210 4.69 -6.05 6.20
N PRO A 211 3.39 -6.41 6.22
CA PRO A 211 2.56 -6.27 7.42
C PRO A 211 2.77 -7.36 8.46
N GLY A 212 3.68 -8.32 8.23
CA GLY A 212 3.78 -9.54 9.01
C GLY A 212 2.67 -10.55 8.70
N ALA A 213 2.56 -11.58 9.50
CA ALA A 213 1.50 -12.57 9.42
C ALA A 213 0.28 -12.08 10.22
N VAL A 214 -0.69 -11.51 9.53
CA VAL A 214 -1.88 -10.91 10.14
C VAL A 214 -3.06 -11.87 10.05
N ASP A 215 -3.83 -12.04 11.13
CA ASP A 215 -5.06 -12.84 11.13
C ASP A 215 -6.16 -12.15 10.31
N THR A 216 -6.26 -12.54 9.05
CA THR A 216 -7.20 -12.00 8.07
C THR A 216 -7.86 -13.12 7.27
N PRO A 217 -8.99 -12.88 6.59
CA PRO A 217 -9.59 -13.84 5.67
C PRO A 217 -8.61 -14.31 4.59
N LEU A 218 -7.73 -13.43 4.09
CA LEU A 218 -6.71 -13.78 3.10
C LEU A 218 -5.69 -14.76 3.70
N THR A 219 -5.14 -14.46 4.86
CA THR A 219 -4.15 -15.32 5.54
C THR A 219 -4.73 -16.69 5.87
N ARG A 220 -5.97 -16.74 6.35
CA ARG A 220 -6.66 -18.02 6.64
C ARG A 220 -6.82 -18.86 5.37
N THR A 221 -7.10 -18.25 4.22
CA THR A 221 -7.15 -18.96 2.93
C THR A 221 -5.78 -19.50 2.53
N VAL A 222 -4.70 -18.72 2.71
CA VAL A 222 -3.33 -19.20 2.43
C VAL A 222 -2.99 -20.40 3.34
N LEU A 223 -3.25 -20.27 4.64
CA LEU A 223 -2.94 -21.34 5.61
C LEU A 223 -3.76 -22.61 5.35
N SER A 224 -5.03 -22.52 4.92
CA SER A 224 -5.82 -23.71 4.58
C SER A 224 -5.21 -24.49 3.41
N VAL A 225 -4.75 -23.79 2.37
CA VAL A 225 -4.09 -24.42 1.22
C VAL A 225 -2.76 -25.05 1.61
N MET A 226 -1.98 -24.39 2.47
CA MET A 226 -0.71 -24.95 2.98
C MET A 226 -0.92 -26.23 3.81
N ASN A 227 -1.95 -26.27 4.66
CA ASN A 227 -2.29 -27.45 5.47
C ASN A 227 -2.82 -28.63 4.64
N GLU A 228 -3.39 -28.39 3.46
CA GLU A 228 -3.86 -29.43 2.53
C GLU A 228 -2.73 -30.05 1.68
N GLY A 229 -1.46 -29.74 1.97
CA GLY A 229 -0.30 -30.41 1.40
C GLY A 229 0.43 -29.65 0.29
N ALA A 230 0.05 -28.43 0.00
CA ALA A 230 0.86 -27.54 -0.84
C ALA A 230 1.86 -26.78 0.05
N ALA A 231 2.99 -27.42 0.39
CA ALA A 231 4.08 -26.75 1.10
C ALA A 231 4.65 -25.63 0.24
N ILE A 232 4.19 -24.40 0.50
CA ILE A 232 4.85 -23.20 0.03
C ILE A 232 5.88 -22.85 1.12
N ASP A 233 7.12 -23.22 0.91
CA ASP A 233 8.31 -22.95 1.76
C ASP A 233 8.53 -23.74 3.06
N GLY A 234 7.96 -24.89 3.31
CA GLY A 234 8.46 -25.79 4.40
C GLY A 234 8.58 -25.17 5.81
N GLY A 235 7.97 -24.03 6.06
CA GLY A 235 8.06 -23.28 7.32
C GLY A 235 6.95 -23.62 8.31
N SER A 236 7.22 -23.42 9.59
CA SER A 236 6.20 -23.43 10.65
C SER A 236 5.14 -22.36 10.41
N VAL A 237 3.89 -22.62 10.83
CA VAL A 237 2.84 -21.58 10.83
C VAL A 237 3.35 -20.38 11.66
N PRO A 238 3.44 -19.19 11.09
CA PRO A 238 3.93 -18.03 11.83
C PRO A 238 2.94 -17.64 12.93
N ASP A 239 3.45 -17.03 13.99
CA ASP A 239 2.59 -16.37 14.98
C ASP A 239 1.81 -15.25 14.30
N LEU A 240 0.47 -15.31 14.41
CA LEU A 240 -0.40 -14.31 13.80
C LEU A 240 -0.60 -13.14 14.77
N ILE A 241 -0.43 -11.93 14.26
CA ILE A 241 -0.89 -10.72 14.95
C ILE A 241 -2.35 -10.44 14.61
N THR A 242 -3.04 -9.71 15.47
CA THR A 242 -4.44 -9.34 15.21
C THR A 242 -4.55 -8.30 14.09
N ALA A 243 -5.71 -8.25 13.43
CA ALA A 243 -5.97 -7.19 12.45
C ALA A 243 -5.95 -5.80 13.10
N GLU A 244 -6.38 -5.69 14.36
CA GLU A 244 -6.35 -4.44 15.14
C GLU A 244 -4.92 -3.96 15.37
N GLU A 245 -4.00 -4.83 15.79
CA GLU A 245 -2.58 -4.47 15.92
C GLU A 245 -2.02 -4.01 14.57
N SER A 246 -2.33 -4.72 13.50
CA SER A 246 -1.93 -4.33 12.15
C SER A 246 -2.48 -2.95 11.78
N GLY A 247 -3.73 -2.64 12.13
CA GLY A 247 -4.34 -1.32 11.94
C GLY A 247 -3.58 -0.21 12.66
N GLU A 248 -3.18 -0.44 13.92
CA GLU A 248 -2.37 0.51 14.71
C GLU A 248 -0.99 0.76 14.05
N ARG A 249 -0.31 -0.30 13.58
CA ARG A 249 0.97 -0.19 12.86
C ARG A 249 0.82 0.60 11.56
N HIS A 250 -0.24 0.37 10.80
CA HIS A 250 -0.45 1.08 9.54
C HIS A 250 -0.85 2.55 9.73
N VAL A 251 -1.60 2.91 10.76
CA VAL A 251 -1.84 4.33 11.07
C VAL A 251 -0.54 5.04 11.42
N TYR A 252 0.36 4.38 12.14
CA TYR A 252 1.71 4.90 12.36
C TYR A 252 2.46 5.12 11.03
N LEU A 253 2.40 4.17 10.08
CA LEU A 253 3.01 4.35 8.76
C LEU A 253 2.37 5.51 7.99
N LEU A 254 1.05 5.67 8.11
CA LEU A 254 0.33 6.74 7.44
C LEU A 254 0.70 8.15 7.94
N THR A 255 1.11 8.29 9.21
CA THR A 255 1.19 9.62 9.87
C THR A 255 2.56 9.95 10.45
N SER A 256 3.44 8.97 10.64
CA SER A 256 4.76 9.18 11.27
C SER A 256 5.72 10.00 10.39
N PRO A 257 6.48 10.95 10.96
CA PRO A 257 7.54 11.66 10.27
C PRO A 257 8.79 10.81 10.00
N ARG A 258 8.82 9.56 10.45
CA ARG A 258 9.90 8.61 10.20
C ARG A 258 10.16 8.33 8.71
N TYR A 259 9.15 8.53 7.89
CA TYR A 259 9.13 8.23 6.45
C TYR A 259 8.85 9.51 5.62
N PRO A 260 9.75 10.50 5.63
CA PRO A 260 9.48 11.76 4.90
C PRO A 260 9.48 11.58 3.38
N ALA A 261 8.89 12.53 2.67
CA ALA A 261 9.09 12.70 1.23
C ALA A 261 10.55 13.10 0.94
N ALA A 262 11.03 12.87 -0.29
CA ALA A 262 12.38 13.25 -0.70
C ALA A 262 12.54 14.78 -0.71
N GLU A 263 11.51 15.49 -1.14
CA GLU A 263 11.45 16.96 -1.15
C GLU A 263 10.13 17.41 -0.50
N GLY A 264 10.12 18.59 0.10
CA GLY A 264 8.88 19.17 0.67
C GLY A 264 9.05 19.74 2.07
N VAL A 265 7.97 20.23 2.63
CA VAL A 265 7.93 20.91 3.93
C VAL A 265 8.45 19.96 5.01
N ASP A 266 9.33 20.48 5.85
CA ASP A 266 9.85 19.80 7.04
C ASP A 266 8.70 19.39 7.98
N ASP A 267 8.08 18.25 7.74
CA ASP A 267 7.20 17.59 8.72
C ASP A 267 7.97 17.22 10.00
N LYS A 268 9.30 17.36 9.98
CA LYS A 268 10.18 17.16 11.12
C LYS A 268 9.86 18.05 12.33
N ALA A 269 9.20 19.19 12.09
CA ALA A 269 8.87 20.15 13.14
C ALA A 269 7.47 19.93 13.76
N SER A 270 6.59 19.18 13.13
CA SER A 270 5.17 19.15 13.50
C SER A 270 4.81 18.08 14.51
N LEU A 271 5.57 17.00 14.59
CA LEU A 271 5.29 15.90 15.52
C LEU A 271 6.47 15.76 16.48
N GLY A 272 6.39 16.35 17.65
CA GLY A 272 7.41 16.45 18.69
C GLY A 272 7.95 15.10 19.23
N GLY A 273 8.42 14.24 18.33
CA GLY A 273 9.01 12.95 18.65
C GLY A 273 10.32 12.72 17.90
N GLN A 274 11.33 12.19 18.60
CA GLN A 274 12.63 11.79 18.07
C GLN A 274 12.51 10.51 17.22
N SER A 275 11.68 10.50 16.18
CA SER A 275 11.64 9.37 15.24
C SER A 275 12.83 9.49 14.30
N GLU A 276 13.76 8.56 14.41
CA GLU A 276 14.88 8.45 13.48
C GLU A 276 14.35 8.19 12.06
N VAL A 277 14.73 9.07 11.10
CA VAL A 277 14.38 8.91 9.69
C VAL A 277 15.14 7.73 9.12
N ILE A 278 14.44 6.84 8.42
CA ILE A 278 15.01 5.61 7.87
C ILE A 278 15.61 5.79 6.48
N LEU A 279 16.31 4.73 6.04
CA LEU A 279 16.82 4.61 4.67
C LEU A 279 15.68 4.32 3.69
N GLY A 280 15.71 4.98 2.55
CA GLY A 280 14.87 4.59 1.42
C GLY A 280 15.48 3.44 0.61
N THR A 281 14.78 3.04 -0.43
CA THR A 281 15.19 1.93 -1.32
C THR A 281 16.51 2.17 -2.04
N ASP A 282 16.93 3.44 -2.18
CA ASP A 282 18.21 3.84 -2.77
C ASP A 282 19.38 3.86 -1.77
N GLY A 283 19.14 3.47 -0.51
CA GLY A 283 20.11 3.46 0.58
C GLY A 283 20.41 4.83 1.19
N LYS A 284 19.66 5.89 0.84
CA LYS A 284 19.83 7.21 1.45
C LYS A 284 18.75 7.47 2.48
N VAL A 285 19.12 8.22 3.53
CA VAL A 285 18.19 8.63 4.57
C VAL A 285 17.15 9.59 4.01
N GLY A 286 15.87 9.26 4.19
CA GLY A 286 14.76 10.15 3.85
C GLY A 286 14.55 10.36 2.35
N SER A 287 14.85 9.37 1.50
CA SER A 287 14.80 9.52 0.04
C SER A 287 13.40 9.40 -0.59
N GLY A 288 12.36 9.25 0.22
CA GLY A 288 10.96 9.35 -0.24
C GLY A 288 10.32 8.03 -0.68
N VAL A 289 11.09 6.99 -0.99
CA VAL A 289 10.57 5.64 -1.30
C VAL A 289 11.16 4.64 -0.32
N TYR A 290 10.29 3.94 0.38
CA TYR A 290 10.67 3.03 1.45
C TYR A 290 10.14 1.63 1.19
N SER A 291 11.01 0.62 1.33
CA SER A 291 10.63 -0.78 1.43
C SER A 291 10.96 -1.22 2.85
N ILE A 292 9.95 -1.61 3.62
CA ILE A 292 10.08 -1.80 5.07
C ILE A 292 9.49 -3.11 5.53
N GLY A 293 10.07 -3.64 6.58
CA GLY A 293 9.60 -4.83 7.27
C GLY A 293 8.49 -4.56 8.28
N PHE A 294 8.04 -5.61 8.93
CA PHE A 294 6.91 -5.64 9.85
C PHE A 294 7.00 -4.66 11.03
N GLU A 295 8.19 -4.44 11.57
CA GLU A 295 8.42 -3.53 12.69
C GLU A 295 8.86 -2.12 12.22
N GLY A 296 8.58 -1.79 10.96
CA GLY A 296 8.94 -0.50 10.36
C GLY A 296 10.45 -0.30 10.20
N GLU A 297 11.20 -1.41 10.14
CA GLU A 297 12.64 -1.43 9.90
C GLU A 297 12.97 -1.30 8.40
N ASN A 298 14.17 -0.86 8.11
CA ASN A 298 14.69 -0.82 6.74
C ASN A 298 14.72 -2.23 6.12
N ALA A 299 14.60 -2.29 4.80
CA ALA A 299 15.02 -3.47 4.05
C ALA A 299 16.48 -3.83 4.40
N THR A 300 16.82 -5.12 4.31
CA THR A 300 18.17 -5.58 4.63
C THR A 300 19.21 -5.00 3.67
N PRO A 301 20.50 -4.94 4.05
CA PRO A 301 21.56 -4.52 3.14
C PRO A 301 21.56 -5.32 1.83
N GLU A 302 21.30 -6.64 1.91
CA GLU A 302 21.25 -7.53 0.75
C GLU A 302 20.10 -7.14 -0.19
N THR A 303 18.93 -6.80 0.34
CA THR A 303 17.79 -6.31 -0.43
C THR A 303 18.10 -4.96 -1.08
N LEU A 304 18.72 -4.04 -0.36
CA LEU A 304 19.13 -2.74 -0.91
C LEU A 304 20.16 -2.91 -2.04
N ASP A 305 21.17 -3.76 -1.87
CA ASP A 305 22.17 -4.08 -2.88
C ASP A 305 21.54 -4.74 -4.12
N PHE A 306 20.57 -5.63 -3.91
CA PHE A 306 19.79 -6.24 -4.99
C PHE A 306 19.03 -5.17 -5.81
N LEU A 307 18.35 -4.24 -5.16
CA LEU A 307 17.66 -3.14 -5.82
C LEU A 307 18.63 -2.21 -6.56
N VAL A 308 19.84 -1.96 -6.03
CA VAL A 308 20.91 -1.23 -6.74
C VAL A 308 21.32 -1.97 -8.02
N GLY A 309 21.45 -3.29 -7.97
CA GLY A 309 21.72 -4.13 -9.13
C GLY A 309 20.66 -3.96 -10.22
N LEU A 310 19.38 -4.07 -9.87
CA LEU A 310 18.26 -3.92 -10.80
C LEU A 310 18.25 -2.55 -11.50
N ARG A 311 18.55 -1.46 -10.76
CA ARG A 311 18.66 -0.12 -11.35
C ARG A 311 19.78 -0.03 -12.37
N ARG A 312 20.95 -0.61 -12.07
CA ARG A 312 22.10 -0.64 -13.01
C ARG A 312 21.80 -1.43 -14.28
N GLU A 313 20.93 -2.44 -14.18
CA GLU A 313 20.48 -3.25 -15.31
C GLU A 313 19.32 -2.61 -16.09
N GLY A 314 18.87 -1.41 -15.72
CA GLY A 314 17.76 -0.71 -16.37
C GLY A 314 16.40 -1.37 -16.15
N MET A 315 16.23 -2.12 -15.04
CA MET A 315 14.97 -2.82 -14.75
C MET A 315 13.84 -1.86 -14.39
N VAL A 316 14.14 -0.72 -13.78
CA VAL A 316 13.14 0.31 -13.45
C VAL A 316 12.40 0.76 -14.70
N GLU A 317 13.15 1.10 -15.76
CA GLU A 317 12.61 1.54 -17.05
C GLU A 317 11.88 0.42 -17.79
N ARG A 318 12.36 -0.81 -17.69
CA ARG A 318 11.74 -1.98 -18.32
C ARG A 318 10.40 -2.33 -17.66
N VAL A 319 10.34 -2.35 -16.33
CA VAL A 319 9.11 -2.57 -15.57
C VAL A 319 8.09 -1.47 -15.87
N TRP A 320 8.54 -0.21 -15.89
CA TRP A 320 7.67 0.92 -16.16
C TRP A 320 7.08 0.85 -17.57
N LYS A 321 7.95 0.64 -18.57
CA LYS A 321 7.50 0.50 -19.96
C LYS A 321 6.44 -0.61 -20.10
N HIS A 322 6.69 -1.78 -19.51
CA HIS A 322 5.72 -2.88 -19.53
C HIS A 322 4.39 -2.49 -18.88
N THR A 323 4.45 -1.83 -17.73
CA THR A 323 3.25 -1.37 -16.99
C THR A 323 2.44 -0.36 -17.82
N GLU A 324 3.10 0.60 -18.46
CA GLU A 324 2.45 1.56 -19.37
C GLU A 324 1.86 0.88 -20.60
N ASP A 325 2.59 -0.06 -21.22
CA ASP A 325 2.10 -0.81 -22.38
C ASP A 325 0.79 -1.56 -22.04
N GLU A 326 0.69 -2.14 -20.83
CA GLU A 326 -0.54 -2.79 -20.35
C GLU A 326 -1.67 -1.77 -20.12
N PHE A 327 -1.39 -0.62 -19.55
CA PHE A 327 -2.39 0.44 -19.38
C PHE A 327 -2.91 0.93 -20.73
N VAL A 328 -2.03 1.21 -21.69
CA VAL A 328 -2.42 1.60 -23.05
C VAL A 328 -3.24 0.50 -23.73
N ARG A 329 -2.85 -0.76 -23.58
CA ARG A 329 -3.61 -1.91 -24.14
C ARG A 329 -5.04 -1.97 -23.60
N ILE A 330 -5.24 -1.65 -22.33
CA ILE A 330 -6.53 -1.81 -21.66
C ILE A 330 -7.40 -0.56 -21.79
N THR A 331 -6.83 0.62 -21.57
CA THR A 331 -7.58 1.88 -21.46
C THR A 331 -7.38 2.82 -22.64
N GLY A 332 -6.35 2.60 -23.45
CA GLY A 332 -5.91 3.54 -24.49
C GLY A 332 -5.06 4.70 -23.95
N GLU A 333 -4.84 4.76 -22.62
CA GLU A 333 -4.12 5.85 -21.95
C GLU A 333 -2.90 5.33 -21.20
N ARG A 334 -1.85 6.15 -21.15
CA ARG A 334 -0.66 5.90 -20.30
C ARG A 334 -0.97 6.06 -18.81
N ALA A 335 0.04 5.75 -17.99
CA ALA A 335 0.00 5.94 -16.55
C ALA A 335 -0.04 7.44 -16.15
#